data_b92581ae9c428364ecb47b0dd51200f9
#
_entry.id   b92581ae9c428364ecb47b0dd51200f9
#
_cell.length_a   1.000
_cell.length_b   1.000
_cell.length_c   1.000
_cell.angle_alpha   90.00
_cell.angle_beta   90.00
_cell.angle_gamma   90.00
#
_symmetry.space_group_name_H-M   'P 1'
#
loop_
_entity.id
_entity.type
_entity.pdbx_description
1 polymer ?
#
loop_
_entity_poly.entity_id
_entity_poly.type
_entity_poly.pdbx_seq_one_letter_code
_entity_poly.pdbx_strand_id
1 'polypeptide(L)'
;MKKITLLLFIFFGFSYSQNLTVESGGTLTIEKTGAVTVSGNFSNSGTVTMNSDADEFSSIKISGTTSGNVTYNRFVNVASSNEWDLIGSPVDGLSISSFVSTNTSGTATLATNGSAYAVGYYDNSTDTWTNYTTGTVGGAGNFDIGKGYQMGTVSGGTQILAFTGTISSSDETQSIINNNAANSGSGRRWNLVANPYPTYINANEDADNTNNFLTTNVSKIDSNFLAVYGWDADGSGYTARGHDYNSNAAVYFAPGQAFMIASDDTSGENITFAEAMQTVSPSSSDDFISGDAMENMEIFLRLYNYDELIEDTHIKFQDNMTLGLDPGYDLG
;
A
#
# COMPACT_ATOMS: atom_id res chain seq x y z
N MET A 1 -15.08 3.50 -39.82
CA MET A 1 -14.36 4.27 -38.80
C MET A 1 -12.99 3.61 -38.64
N LYS A 2 -11.89 4.34 -38.93
CA LYS A 2 -10.53 3.78 -38.82
C LYS A 2 -10.12 3.90 -37.35
N LYS A 3 -9.95 2.76 -36.65
CA LYS A 3 -9.34 2.72 -35.33
C LYS A 3 -7.85 3.01 -35.51
N ILE A 4 -7.37 4.15 -35.00
CA ILE A 4 -5.94 4.43 -34.93
C ILE A 4 -5.51 3.87 -33.56
N THR A 5 -4.88 2.70 -33.57
CA THR A 5 -4.17 2.17 -32.41
C THR A 5 -2.79 2.80 -32.45
N LEU A 6 -2.55 3.77 -31.57
CA LEU A 6 -1.22 4.34 -31.37
C LEU A 6 -0.45 3.40 -30.46
N LEU A 7 0.37 2.53 -31.00
CA LEU A 7 1.30 1.70 -30.26
C LEU A 7 2.53 2.56 -29.97
N LEU A 8 2.61 3.11 -28.75
CA LEU A 8 3.76 3.90 -28.33
C LEU A 8 4.87 2.95 -27.86
N PHE A 9 5.86 2.73 -28.72
CA PHE A 9 7.12 2.11 -28.30
C PHE A 9 7.93 3.15 -27.53
N ILE A 10 8.08 2.98 -26.21
CA ILE A 10 8.94 3.84 -25.40
C ILE A 10 10.37 3.31 -25.53
N PHE A 11 11.18 3.97 -26.34
CA PHE A 11 12.62 3.90 -26.24
C PHE A 11 13.04 4.58 -24.94
N PHE A 12 14.01 4.04 -24.21
CA PHE A 12 14.66 4.65 -23.06
C PHE A 12 15.26 6.01 -23.46
N GLY A 13 14.46 7.05 -23.37
CA GLY A 13 14.82 8.43 -23.50
C GLY A 13 13.88 9.20 -22.59
N PHE A 14 14.41 9.98 -21.66
CA PHE A 14 13.64 10.87 -20.80
C PHE A 14 12.88 11.86 -21.67
N SER A 15 11.61 11.58 -21.96
CA SER A 15 10.71 12.51 -22.64
C SER A 15 9.96 13.29 -21.55
N TYR A 16 10.37 14.53 -21.32
CA TYR A 16 9.59 15.46 -20.50
C TYR A 16 8.42 15.96 -21.34
N SER A 17 7.21 15.49 -21.09
CA SER A 17 6.00 16.10 -21.62
C SER A 17 5.54 17.18 -20.63
N GLN A 18 5.29 18.39 -21.13
CA GLN A 18 4.74 19.46 -20.27
C GLN A 18 3.32 19.14 -19.84
N ASN A 19 2.49 18.67 -20.75
CA ASN A 19 1.12 18.21 -20.48
C ASN A 19 0.87 16.86 -21.15
N LEU A 20 0.04 16.04 -20.54
CA LEU A 20 -0.47 14.80 -21.10
C LEU A 20 -1.99 14.86 -21.22
N THR A 21 -2.52 14.79 -22.42
CA THR A 21 -3.95 14.77 -22.68
C THR A 21 -4.34 13.49 -23.42
N VAL A 22 -5.32 12.77 -22.88
CA VAL A 22 -5.96 11.63 -23.55
C VAL A 22 -7.36 12.07 -23.94
N GLU A 23 -7.54 12.31 -25.23
CA GLU A 23 -8.80 12.80 -25.79
C GLU A 23 -9.89 11.71 -25.79
N SER A 24 -11.16 12.12 -25.97
CA SER A 24 -12.27 11.20 -26.07
C SER A 24 -12.07 10.18 -27.20
N GLY A 25 -12.19 8.90 -26.87
CA GLY A 25 -11.90 7.79 -27.75
C GLY A 25 -10.41 7.42 -27.87
N GLY A 26 -9.50 8.21 -27.26
CA GLY A 26 -8.10 7.85 -27.09
C GLY A 26 -7.92 6.78 -26.00
N THR A 27 -6.84 6.01 -26.12
CA THR A 27 -6.48 4.98 -25.14
C THR A 27 -4.98 5.09 -24.81
N LEU A 28 -4.65 5.14 -23.54
CA LEU A 28 -3.29 5.01 -23.01
C LEU A 28 -3.26 3.81 -22.08
N THR A 29 -2.33 2.89 -22.33
CA THR A 29 -2.04 1.79 -21.39
C THR A 29 -0.60 1.92 -20.92
N ILE A 30 -0.40 1.89 -19.62
CA ILE A 30 0.91 1.84 -18.98
C ILE A 30 1.06 0.42 -18.44
N GLU A 31 1.92 -0.36 -19.08
CA GLU A 31 2.16 -1.74 -18.69
C GLU A 31 2.96 -1.81 -17.38
N LYS A 32 2.96 -2.95 -16.73
CA LYS A 32 3.50 -3.19 -15.39
C LYS A 32 4.93 -2.65 -15.12
N THR A 33 5.79 -2.56 -16.13
CA THR A 33 7.13 -1.95 -16.00
C THR A 33 7.16 -0.50 -16.49
N GLY A 34 6.02 0.00 -16.97
CA GLY A 34 5.92 1.33 -17.58
C GLY A 34 5.99 2.44 -16.52
N ALA A 35 6.79 3.46 -16.81
CA ALA A 35 6.96 4.64 -15.98
C ALA A 35 6.74 5.91 -16.78
N VAL A 36 5.86 6.80 -16.34
CA VAL A 36 5.53 8.05 -17.01
C VAL A 36 5.73 9.21 -16.05
N THR A 37 6.42 10.26 -16.50
CA THR A 37 6.51 11.53 -15.78
C THR A 37 5.90 12.65 -16.62
N VAL A 38 4.96 13.37 -16.04
CA VAL A 38 4.28 14.52 -16.62
C VAL A 38 4.66 15.75 -15.82
N SER A 39 5.48 16.63 -16.37
CA SER A 39 5.93 17.85 -15.67
C SER A 39 4.88 18.98 -15.67
N GLY A 40 3.83 18.85 -16.46
CA GLY A 40 2.69 19.76 -16.51
C GLY A 40 1.39 19.05 -16.06
N ASN A 41 0.29 19.42 -16.69
CA ASN A 41 -1.04 18.94 -16.36
C ASN A 41 -1.36 17.61 -17.05
N PHE A 42 -2.16 16.79 -16.38
CA PHE A 42 -2.76 15.59 -16.91
C PHE A 42 -4.27 15.79 -17.11
N SER A 43 -4.77 15.45 -18.31
CA SER A 43 -6.21 15.49 -18.60
C SER A 43 -6.64 14.23 -19.34
N ASN A 44 -7.63 13.53 -18.82
CA ASN A 44 -8.18 12.33 -19.44
C ASN A 44 -9.68 12.46 -19.73
N SER A 45 -10.03 12.40 -21.01
CA SER A 45 -11.40 12.25 -21.51
C SER A 45 -11.61 10.92 -22.24
N GLY A 46 -10.56 10.12 -22.36
CA GLY A 46 -10.54 8.81 -23.01
C GLY A 46 -10.47 7.66 -22.00
N THR A 47 -9.60 6.71 -22.29
CA THR A 47 -9.34 5.54 -21.42
C THR A 47 -7.86 5.51 -21.05
N VAL A 48 -7.58 5.51 -19.74
CA VAL A 48 -6.22 5.33 -19.21
C VAL A 48 -6.22 4.12 -18.29
N THR A 49 -5.36 3.15 -18.59
CA THR A 49 -5.21 1.90 -17.84
C THR A 49 -3.76 1.74 -17.40
N MET A 50 -3.57 1.41 -16.15
CA MET A 50 -2.27 1.12 -15.53
C MET A 50 -2.29 -0.31 -15.02
N ASN A 51 -1.26 -1.09 -15.33
CA ASN A 51 -1.20 -2.51 -15.00
C ASN A 51 -0.12 -2.83 -13.97
N SER A 52 -0.35 -3.88 -13.19
CA SER A 52 0.65 -4.50 -12.32
C SER A 52 0.55 -6.02 -12.37
N ASP A 53 1.57 -6.70 -11.88
CA ASP A 53 1.52 -8.10 -11.48
C ASP A 53 2.09 -8.26 -10.05
N ALA A 54 2.52 -9.48 -9.68
CA ALA A 54 3.01 -9.75 -8.33
C ALA A 54 4.25 -8.94 -7.96
N ASP A 55 5.13 -8.68 -8.91
CA ASP A 55 6.47 -8.14 -8.67
C ASP A 55 6.69 -6.75 -9.31
N GLU A 56 5.82 -6.35 -10.27
CA GLU A 56 6.05 -5.16 -11.08
C GLU A 56 4.81 -4.28 -11.15
N PHE A 57 5.00 -2.97 -10.98
CA PHE A 57 3.93 -1.99 -10.90
C PHE A 57 4.18 -0.82 -11.86
N SER A 58 3.20 -0.53 -12.72
CA SER A 58 3.25 0.69 -13.52
C SER A 58 3.15 1.94 -12.66
N SER A 59 3.72 3.04 -13.13
CA SER A 59 3.74 4.30 -12.38
C SER A 59 3.52 5.52 -13.27
N ILE A 60 2.82 6.53 -12.72
CA ILE A 60 2.66 7.84 -13.35
C ILE A 60 2.82 8.93 -12.30
N LYS A 61 3.82 9.81 -12.47
CA LYS A 61 4.03 11.01 -11.64
C LYS A 61 3.61 12.25 -12.40
N ILE A 62 2.80 13.10 -11.78
CA ILE A 62 2.25 14.32 -12.38
C ILE A 62 2.58 15.49 -11.45
N SER A 63 3.31 16.50 -11.97
CA SER A 63 3.69 17.69 -11.19
C SER A 63 2.69 18.84 -11.29
N GLY A 64 1.74 18.76 -12.22
CA GLY A 64 0.69 19.76 -12.41
C GLY A 64 -0.66 19.30 -11.91
N THR A 65 -1.73 19.90 -12.41
CA THR A 65 -3.10 19.50 -12.07
C THR A 65 -3.52 18.24 -12.81
N THR A 66 -4.45 17.50 -12.21
CA THR A 66 -5.01 16.26 -12.76
C THR A 66 -6.50 16.41 -13.02
N SER A 67 -7.01 15.77 -14.06
CA SER A 67 -8.44 15.68 -14.35
C SER A 67 -8.79 14.41 -15.10
N GLY A 68 -9.99 13.88 -14.86
CA GLY A 68 -10.46 12.63 -15.45
C GLY A 68 -9.94 11.39 -14.71
N ASN A 69 -10.66 10.28 -14.88
CA ASN A 69 -10.38 9.04 -14.17
C ASN A 69 -9.32 8.19 -14.91
N VAL A 70 -8.56 7.45 -14.15
CA VAL A 70 -7.71 6.36 -14.61
C VAL A 70 -8.16 5.06 -13.96
N THR A 71 -7.84 3.92 -14.55
CA THR A 71 -8.03 2.61 -13.92
C THR A 71 -6.67 2.00 -13.61
N TYR A 72 -6.40 1.78 -12.32
CA TYR A 72 -5.24 1.05 -11.85
C TYR A 72 -5.63 -0.41 -11.60
N ASN A 73 -5.07 -1.33 -12.36
CA ASN A 73 -5.21 -2.78 -12.22
C ASN A 73 -4.14 -3.27 -11.25
N ARG A 74 -4.48 -3.37 -9.96
CA ARG A 74 -3.57 -3.77 -8.89
C ARG A 74 -3.63 -5.28 -8.69
N PHE A 75 -2.45 -5.93 -8.71
CA PHE A 75 -2.34 -7.32 -8.29
C PHE A 75 -2.62 -7.45 -6.78
N VAL A 76 -3.38 -8.49 -6.42
CA VAL A 76 -3.75 -8.81 -5.05
C VAL A 76 -3.82 -10.34 -4.92
N ASN A 77 -3.18 -10.89 -3.91
CA ASN A 77 -3.10 -12.32 -3.67
C ASN A 77 -4.49 -12.97 -3.46
N VAL A 78 -4.52 -14.28 -3.60
CA VAL A 78 -5.73 -15.09 -3.33
C VAL A 78 -6.06 -15.01 -1.84
N ALA A 79 -7.32 -14.73 -1.51
CA ALA A 79 -7.80 -14.79 -0.14
C ALA A 79 -7.69 -16.21 0.41
N SER A 80 -6.75 -16.45 1.30
CA SER A 80 -6.62 -17.67 2.07
C SER A 80 -6.61 -17.36 3.56
N SER A 81 -6.37 -18.32 4.41
CA SER A 81 -6.38 -18.09 5.86
C SER A 81 -5.33 -17.09 6.33
N ASN A 82 -4.24 -16.91 5.58
CA ASN A 82 -3.11 -16.05 5.96
C ASN A 82 -2.57 -15.16 4.81
N GLU A 83 -3.16 -15.22 3.61
CA GLU A 83 -2.62 -14.58 2.41
C GLU A 83 -3.48 -13.37 1.98
N TRP A 84 -3.86 -12.51 2.93
CA TRP A 84 -4.54 -11.26 2.64
C TRP A 84 -3.51 -10.17 2.38
N ASP A 85 -3.68 -9.41 1.30
CA ASP A 85 -2.85 -8.25 1.05
C ASP A 85 -3.39 -7.02 1.78
N LEU A 86 -2.48 -6.16 2.18
CA LEU A 86 -2.78 -4.85 2.72
C LEU A 86 -2.63 -3.81 1.60
N ILE A 87 -3.77 -3.29 1.14
CA ILE A 87 -3.87 -2.43 -0.04
C ILE A 87 -4.73 -1.20 0.28
N GLY A 88 -4.27 0.00 -0.12
CA GLY A 88 -5.08 1.19 -0.22
C GLY A 88 -5.43 1.52 -1.67
N SER A 89 -6.32 2.47 -1.89
CA SER A 89 -6.62 2.93 -3.24
C SER A 89 -5.49 3.84 -3.76
N PRO A 90 -4.85 3.52 -4.90
CA PRO A 90 -3.87 4.40 -5.54
C PRO A 90 -4.54 5.54 -6.35
N VAL A 91 -5.85 5.67 -6.26
CA VAL A 91 -6.65 6.70 -6.92
C VAL A 91 -7.69 7.26 -5.95
N ASP A 92 -8.06 8.52 -6.13
CA ASP A 92 -9.05 9.20 -5.30
C ASP A 92 -10.46 9.13 -5.89
N GLY A 93 -11.47 9.32 -5.01
CA GLY A 93 -12.87 9.40 -5.37
C GLY A 93 -13.57 8.07 -5.65
N LEU A 94 -12.90 6.93 -5.53
CA LEU A 94 -13.50 5.61 -5.74
C LEU A 94 -14.37 5.19 -4.55
N SER A 95 -15.68 5.00 -4.77
CA SER A 95 -16.52 4.43 -3.73
C SER A 95 -16.28 2.93 -3.55
N ILE A 96 -16.32 2.47 -2.28
CA ILE A 96 -16.15 1.05 -1.94
C ILE A 96 -17.24 0.19 -2.60
N SER A 97 -18.47 0.73 -2.71
CA SER A 97 -19.56 0.03 -3.38
C SER A 97 -19.31 -0.14 -4.89
N SER A 98 -18.78 0.87 -5.57
CA SER A 98 -18.42 0.78 -6.99
C SER A 98 -17.26 -0.17 -7.21
N PHE A 99 -16.24 -0.13 -6.34
CA PHE A 99 -15.11 -1.07 -6.36
C PHE A 99 -15.59 -2.52 -6.24
N VAL A 100 -16.43 -2.81 -5.25
CA VAL A 100 -17.00 -4.15 -5.05
C VAL A 100 -17.83 -4.57 -6.27
N SER A 101 -18.71 -3.70 -6.77
CA SER A 101 -19.53 -4.00 -7.95
C SER A 101 -18.70 -4.32 -9.19
N THR A 102 -17.63 -3.55 -9.43
CA THR A 102 -16.71 -3.77 -10.57
C THR A 102 -15.97 -5.10 -10.44
N ASN A 103 -15.43 -5.38 -9.26
CA ASN A 103 -14.56 -6.52 -9.04
C ASN A 103 -15.28 -7.82 -8.69
N THR A 104 -16.62 -7.82 -8.53
CA THR A 104 -17.44 -9.02 -8.34
C THR A 104 -18.33 -9.33 -9.54
N SER A 105 -18.30 -8.53 -10.62
CA SER A 105 -19.08 -8.73 -11.83
C SER A 105 -18.28 -9.43 -12.95
N GLY A 106 -18.94 -10.15 -13.80
CA GLY A 106 -18.30 -10.85 -14.92
C GLY A 106 -17.39 -11.99 -14.45
N THR A 107 -16.10 -11.93 -14.81
CA THR A 107 -15.07 -12.80 -14.22
C THR A 107 -14.70 -12.20 -12.87
N ALA A 108 -15.45 -12.57 -11.83
CA ALA A 108 -15.23 -12.06 -10.48
C ALA A 108 -13.80 -12.31 -10.01
N THR A 109 -13.17 -11.27 -9.52
CA THR A 109 -11.79 -11.32 -9.00
C THR A 109 -11.72 -11.12 -7.49
N LEU A 110 -12.56 -10.23 -6.93
CA LEU A 110 -12.67 -10.04 -5.48
C LEU A 110 -13.33 -11.27 -4.84
N ALA A 111 -12.68 -11.87 -3.85
CA ALA A 111 -13.22 -13.02 -3.16
C ALA A 111 -14.45 -12.65 -2.30
N THR A 112 -15.35 -13.61 -2.11
CA THR A 112 -16.55 -13.48 -1.30
C THR A 112 -16.77 -14.71 -0.44
N ASN A 113 -17.38 -14.53 0.75
CA ASN A 113 -17.81 -15.62 1.61
C ASN A 113 -19.19 -15.29 2.17
N GLY A 114 -20.22 -15.94 1.65
CA GLY A 114 -21.62 -15.63 1.97
C GLY A 114 -21.95 -14.17 1.62
N SER A 115 -22.29 -13.36 2.62
CA SER A 115 -22.57 -11.94 2.44
C SER A 115 -21.32 -11.04 2.53
N ALA A 116 -20.17 -11.56 2.94
CA ALA A 116 -18.95 -10.80 3.14
C ALA A 116 -18.11 -10.74 1.86
N TYR A 117 -17.51 -9.58 1.63
CA TYR A 117 -16.53 -9.33 0.59
C TYR A 117 -15.11 -9.39 1.15
N ALA A 118 -14.16 -9.86 0.37
CA ALA A 118 -12.75 -9.83 0.76
C ALA A 118 -12.15 -8.44 0.58
N VAL A 119 -12.78 -7.46 1.17
CA VAL A 119 -12.31 -6.10 1.38
C VAL A 119 -12.81 -5.61 2.73
N GLY A 120 -11.90 -5.10 3.56
CA GLY A 120 -12.23 -4.66 4.92
C GLY A 120 -11.20 -3.71 5.48
N TYR A 121 -11.49 -3.14 6.63
CA TYR A 121 -10.62 -2.19 7.32
C TYR A 121 -10.19 -2.72 8.68
N TYR A 122 -9.07 -2.23 9.15
CA TYR A 122 -8.63 -2.39 10.53
C TYR A 122 -9.22 -1.28 11.40
N ASP A 123 -9.91 -1.67 12.47
CA ASP A 123 -10.42 -0.77 13.50
C ASP A 123 -9.52 -0.84 14.73
N ASN A 124 -8.64 0.14 14.89
CA ASN A 124 -7.73 0.19 16.02
C ASN A 124 -8.43 0.55 17.35
N SER A 125 -9.67 1.03 17.34
CA SER A 125 -10.43 1.27 18.56
C SER A 125 -10.85 -0.02 19.26
N THR A 126 -11.02 -1.08 18.49
CA THR A 126 -11.41 -2.42 18.95
C THR A 126 -10.34 -3.49 18.73
N ASP A 127 -9.26 -3.14 18.00
CA ASP A 127 -8.21 -4.07 17.59
C ASP A 127 -8.76 -5.24 16.76
N THR A 128 -9.60 -4.92 15.75
CA THR A 128 -10.28 -5.92 14.94
C THR A 128 -10.32 -5.57 13.47
N TRP A 129 -10.33 -6.61 12.64
CA TRP A 129 -10.59 -6.50 11.22
C TRP A 129 -12.09 -6.63 10.93
N THR A 130 -12.60 -5.76 10.07
CA THR A 130 -14.03 -5.75 9.70
C THR A 130 -14.17 -5.72 8.18
N ASN A 131 -14.73 -6.80 7.62
CA ASN A 131 -15.02 -6.88 6.18
C ASN A 131 -16.37 -6.23 5.87
N TYR A 132 -16.45 -5.58 4.72
CA TYR A 132 -17.72 -5.11 4.19
C TYR A 132 -18.61 -6.29 3.76
N THR A 133 -19.90 -6.09 3.89
CA THR A 133 -20.92 -7.10 3.53
C THR A 133 -21.93 -6.49 2.55
N THR A 134 -22.80 -7.34 1.97
CA THR A 134 -23.93 -6.88 1.15
C THR A 134 -24.82 -5.88 1.89
N GLY A 135 -24.89 -5.96 3.24
CA GLY A 135 -25.68 -5.05 4.07
C GLY A 135 -24.97 -3.73 4.42
N THR A 136 -23.64 -3.69 4.36
CA THR A 136 -22.86 -2.50 4.80
C THR A 136 -22.18 -1.75 3.66
N VAL A 137 -21.87 -2.41 2.53
CA VAL A 137 -21.11 -1.82 1.42
C VAL A 137 -21.77 -0.59 0.80
N GLY A 138 -23.10 -0.52 0.77
CA GLY A 138 -23.84 0.61 0.20
C GLY A 138 -23.68 1.92 0.99
N GLY A 139 -23.36 1.83 2.28
CA GLY A 139 -23.12 2.98 3.16
C GLY A 139 -21.64 3.21 3.50
N ALA A 140 -20.71 2.47 2.86
CA ALA A 140 -19.28 2.50 3.20
C ALA A 140 -18.58 3.80 2.79
N GLY A 141 -19.15 4.60 1.87
CA GLY A 141 -18.49 5.79 1.32
C GLY A 141 -17.39 5.44 0.31
N ASN A 142 -16.45 6.38 0.15
CA ASN A 142 -15.26 6.18 -0.68
C ASN A 142 -14.16 5.51 0.13
N PHE A 143 -13.16 4.95 -0.56
CA PHE A 143 -11.87 4.68 0.07
C PHE A 143 -11.30 6.00 0.60
N ASP A 144 -10.88 6.01 1.86
CA ASP A 144 -10.16 7.16 2.42
C ASP A 144 -8.75 7.16 1.82
N ILE A 145 -8.34 8.29 1.25
CA ILE A 145 -7.01 8.43 0.65
C ILE A 145 -5.92 8.29 1.73
N GLY A 146 -4.89 7.51 1.45
CA GLY A 146 -3.82 7.24 2.42
C GLY A 146 -4.16 6.19 3.49
N LYS A 147 -5.38 5.63 3.50
CA LYS A 147 -5.78 4.54 4.40
C LYS A 147 -5.63 3.18 3.74
N GLY A 148 -5.14 2.22 4.52
CA GLY A 148 -5.04 0.83 4.08
C GLY A 148 -6.29 0.01 4.41
N TYR A 149 -6.45 -1.06 3.65
CA TYR A 149 -7.52 -2.06 3.77
C TYR A 149 -6.92 -3.45 3.56
N GLN A 150 -7.53 -4.47 4.14
CA GLN A 150 -7.21 -5.83 3.76
C GLN A 150 -8.02 -6.24 2.52
N MET A 151 -7.39 -6.92 1.58
CA MET A 151 -8.05 -7.39 0.36
C MET A 151 -7.58 -8.79 -0.03
N GLY A 152 -8.42 -9.51 -0.80
CA GLY A 152 -8.06 -10.82 -1.33
C GLY A 152 -8.89 -11.20 -2.53
N THR A 153 -8.30 -11.96 -3.45
CA THR A 153 -8.92 -12.39 -4.71
C THR A 153 -9.38 -13.84 -4.67
N VAL A 154 -10.16 -14.25 -5.66
CA VAL A 154 -10.60 -15.64 -5.81
C VAL A 154 -9.48 -16.53 -6.34
N SER A 155 -9.41 -17.78 -5.89
CA SER A 155 -8.50 -18.77 -6.45
C SER A 155 -8.84 -19.07 -7.91
N GLY A 156 -7.80 -19.09 -8.77
CA GLY A 156 -7.95 -19.36 -10.20
C GLY A 156 -8.45 -18.16 -11.03
N GLY A 157 -8.62 -16.99 -10.40
CA GLY A 157 -8.87 -15.70 -11.07
C GLY A 157 -7.59 -15.04 -11.59
N THR A 158 -7.72 -13.82 -12.09
CA THR A 158 -6.57 -13.02 -12.61
C THR A 158 -5.74 -12.41 -11.50
N GLN A 159 -6.18 -12.45 -10.25
CA GLN A 159 -5.57 -11.78 -9.11
C GLN A 159 -5.42 -10.25 -9.30
N ILE A 160 -6.28 -9.66 -10.13
CA ILE A 160 -6.26 -8.22 -10.41
C ILE A 160 -7.54 -7.58 -9.88
N LEU A 161 -7.39 -6.53 -9.09
CA LEU A 161 -8.48 -5.66 -8.66
C LEU A 161 -8.34 -4.29 -9.35
N ALA A 162 -9.44 -3.82 -9.95
CA ALA A 162 -9.49 -2.57 -10.68
C ALA A 162 -9.90 -1.42 -9.74
N PHE A 163 -9.07 -0.40 -9.67
CA PHE A 163 -9.32 0.85 -8.96
C PHE A 163 -9.50 1.98 -9.98
N THR A 164 -10.69 2.55 -10.06
CA THR A 164 -11.00 3.63 -11.02
C THR A 164 -11.34 4.92 -10.30
N GLY A 165 -10.53 5.95 -10.52
CA GLY A 165 -10.69 7.27 -9.88
C GLY A 165 -9.72 8.28 -10.45
N THR A 166 -9.60 9.44 -9.79
CA THR A 166 -8.67 10.49 -10.18
C THR A 166 -7.28 10.28 -9.56
N ILE A 167 -6.25 10.83 -10.18
CA ILE A 167 -4.89 10.83 -9.63
C ILE A 167 -4.75 12.04 -8.70
N SER A 168 -4.22 11.84 -7.49
CA SER A 168 -3.74 12.97 -6.66
C SER A 168 -2.33 13.39 -7.10
N SER A 169 -2.12 14.69 -7.21
CA SER A 169 -0.83 15.33 -7.51
C SER A 169 -0.45 16.36 -6.45
N SER A 170 -0.94 16.21 -5.23
CA SER A 170 -0.68 17.06 -4.08
C SER A 170 -0.33 16.22 -2.87
N ASP A 171 0.15 16.88 -1.81
CA ASP A 171 0.33 16.23 -0.52
C ASP A 171 -1.00 15.66 0.00
N GLU A 172 -0.98 14.42 0.45
CA GLU A 172 -2.11 13.75 1.06
C GLU A 172 -1.86 13.50 2.55
N THR A 173 -2.92 13.49 3.34
CA THR A 173 -2.81 13.26 4.78
C THR A 173 -3.77 12.18 5.24
N GLN A 174 -3.31 11.34 6.17
CA GLN A 174 -4.15 10.34 6.82
C GLN A 174 -4.08 10.50 8.33
N SER A 175 -5.25 10.48 8.96
CA SER A 175 -5.34 10.54 10.42
C SER A 175 -4.90 9.21 11.04
N ILE A 176 -4.08 9.31 12.08
CA ILE A 176 -3.64 8.20 12.91
C ILE A 176 -3.91 8.51 14.39
N ILE A 177 -4.07 7.49 15.20
CA ILE A 177 -4.37 7.64 16.62
C ILE A 177 -3.93 6.41 17.42
N ASN A 178 -3.53 6.62 18.67
CA ASN A 178 -3.42 5.56 19.65
C ASN A 178 -4.69 5.50 20.49
N ASN A 179 -5.53 4.53 20.25
CA ASN A 179 -6.77 4.30 21.01
C ASN A 179 -6.52 3.57 22.36
N ASN A 180 -5.28 3.28 22.69
CA ASN A 180 -4.91 2.70 23.98
C ASN A 180 -4.36 3.77 24.92
N ALA A 181 -5.23 4.54 25.55
CA ALA A 181 -4.86 5.60 26.52
C ALA A 181 -4.10 5.08 27.76
N ALA A 182 -4.08 3.79 28.01
CA ALA A 182 -3.57 3.23 29.28
C ALA A 182 -2.27 2.45 29.14
N ASN A 183 -1.87 2.02 27.95
CA ASN A 183 -0.66 1.21 27.82
C ASN A 183 -0.17 0.85 26.42
N SER A 184 1.10 0.68 26.40
CA SER A 184 2.00 0.30 25.35
C SER A 184 1.86 -1.12 24.77
N GLY A 185 0.97 -1.96 25.22
CA GLY A 185 0.97 -3.38 24.87
C GLY A 185 -0.21 -3.87 24.02
N SER A 186 -1.08 -2.99 23.51
CA SER A 186 -2.22 -3.43 22.72
C SER A 186 -2.14 -3.01 21.27
N GLY A 187 -2.81 -3.75 20.38
CA GLY A 187 -2.92 -3.46 18.96
C GLY A 187 -3.53 -2.09 18.61
N ARG A 188 -4.12 -1.41 19.58
CA ARG A 188 -4.83 -0.14 19.40
C ARG A 188 -3.96 1.08 19.08
N ARG A 189 -2.64 0.95 19.12
CA ARG A 189 -1.69 1.97 18.64
C ARG A 189 -1.46 1.88 17.12
N TRP A 190 -1.75 0.72 16.53
CA TRP A 190 -1.46 0.45 15.14
C TRP A 190 -2.50 1.09 14.23
N ASN A 191 -2.03 1.68 13.15
CA ASN A 191 -2.85 2.32 12.14
C ASN A 191 -2.43 1.77 10.79
N LEU A 192 -3.39 1.30 10.01
CA LEU A 192 -3.15 0.82 8.65
C LEU A 192 -3.25 1.97 7.66
N VAL A 193 -2.13 2.32 7.07
CA VAL A 193 -2.00 3.42 6.11
C VAL A 193 -1.49 2.89 4.77
N ALA A 194 -1.62 3.65 3.68
CA ALA A 194 -1.26 3.19 2.35
C ALA A 194 -0.71 4.31 1.47
N ASN A 195 0.16 3.96 0.54
CA ASN A 195 0.59 4.86 -0.52
C ASN A 195 -0.63 5.31 -1.36
N PRO A 196 -0.98 6.62 -1.36
CA PRO A 196 -2.19 7.12 -2.03
C PRO A 196 -1.99 7.38 -3.53
N TYR A 197 -0.78 7.22 -4.05
CA TYR A 197 -0.44 7.59 -5.40
C TYR A 197 -0.28 6.39 -6.32
N PRO A 198 -0.58 6.54 -7.63
CA PRO A 198 -0.25 5.55 -8.65
C PRO A 198 1.23 5.64 -9.07
N THR A 199 2.10 5.86 -8.09
CA THR A 199 3.57 5.88 -8.19
C THR A 199 4.14 5.15 -7.00
N TYR A 200 5.42 4.80 -7.07
CA TYR A 200 6.15 4.47 -5.85
C TYR A 200 6.38 5.72 -5.01
N ILE A 201 6.55 5.54 -3.71
CA ILE A 201 7.06 6.58 -2.80
C ILE A 201 8.27 6.08 -2.02
N ASN A 202 9.19 6.98 -1.75
CA ASN A 202 10.38 6.71 -0.96
C ASN A 202 9.98 6.46 0.50
N ALA A 203 10.35 5.33 1.07
CA ALA A 203 9.98 4.97 2.44
C ALA A 203 11.00 5.43 3.47
N ASN A 204 12.30 5.34 3.17
CA ASN A 204 13.40 5.58 4.09
C ASN A 204 14.49 6.50 3.52
N GLU A 205 15.48 6.84 4.35
CA GLU A 205 16.59 7.73 3.98
C GLU A 205 17.48 7.17 2.86
N ASP A 206 17.59 5.87 2.74
CA ASP A 206 18.38 5.23 1.66
C ASP A 206 17.69 5.37 0.30
N ALA A 207 16.36 5.49 0.27
CA ALA A 207 15.61 5.79 -0.96
C ALA A 207 15.72 7.25 -1.37
N ASP A 208 15.56 8.17 -0.42
CA ASP A 208 15.79 9.62 -0.56
C ASP A 208 16.00 10.21 0.84
N ASN A 209 17.17 10.78 1.07
CA ASN A 209 17.57 11.29 2.39
C ASN A 209 16.78 12.52 2.88
N THR A 210 15.92 13.08 2.05
CA THR A 210 15.14 14.29 2.35
C THR A 210 13.63 14.07 2.21
N ASN A 211 13.23 13.43 1.10
CA ASN A 211 11.83 13.26 0.73
C ASN A 211 11.43 11.80 0.87
N ASN A 212 11.32 11.33 2.10
CA ASN A 212 10.87 9.98 2.41
C ASN A 212 9.82 9.98 3.52
N PHE A 213 9.05 8.91 3.58
CA PHE A 213 7.91 8.77 4.48
C PHE A 213 8.33 8.80 5.96
N LEU A 214 9.35 8.04 6.33
CA LEU A 214 9.76 7.93 7.74
C LEU A 214 10.34 9.23 8.28
N THR A 215 11.23 9.91 7.53
CA THR A 215 11.78 11.20 7.95
C THR A 215 10.70 12.27 8.07
N THR A 216 9.77 12.34 7.12
CA THR A 216 8.68 13.33 7.13
C THR A 216 7.75 13.14 8.33
N ASN A 217 7.51 11.90 8.74
CA ASN A 217 6.55 11.55 9.78
C ASN A 217 7.19 11.12 11.11
N VAL A 218 8.51 11.28 11.27
CA VAL A 218 9.26 10.81 12.44
C VAL A 218 8.68 11.26 13.79
N SER A 219 8.14 12.49 13.85
CA SER A 219 7.52 13.04 15.07
C SER A 219 6.08 12.59 15.30
N LYS A 220 5.51 11.79 14.40
CA LYS A 220 4.13 11.30 14.41
C LYS A 220 4.06 9.81 14.73
N ILE A 221 5.14 9.10 14.49
CA ILE A 221 5.24 7.67 14.74
C ILE A 221 5.80 7.46 16.15
N ASP A 222 5.23 6.52 16.89
CA ASP A 222 5.71 6.15 18.24
C ASP A 222 7.21 5.82 18.17
N SER A 223 8.01 6.54 18.96
CA SER A 223 9.47 6.43 18.94
C SER A 223 9.99 5.05 19.35
N ASN A 224 9.19 4.23 20.05
CA ASN A 224 9.52 2.84 20.38
C ASN A 224 9.25 1.89 19.21
N PHE A 225 8.53 2.33 18.19
CA PHE A 225 8.14 1.56 17.01
C PHE A 225 8.36 2.37 15.74
N LEU A 226 9.46 3.12 15.67
CA LEU A 226 9.78 4.02 14.57
C LEU A 226 10.17 3.23 13.32
N ALA A 227 9.17 2.65 12.68
CA ALA A 227 9.29 1.83 11.50
C ALA A 227 7.96 1.76 10.75
N VAL A 228 8.01 1.22 9.55
CA VAL A 228 6.85 0.73 8.81
C VAL A 228 6.83 -0.79 8.89
N TYR A 229 5.65 -1.37 9.01
CA TYR A 229 5.46 -2.81 9.19
C TYR A 229 4.59 -3.32 8.05
N GLY A 230 5.21 -3.97 7.07
CA GLY A 230 4.52 -4.61 5.96
C GLY A 230 4.08 -6.02 6.33
N TRP A 231 2.90 -6.42 5.89
CA TRP A 231 2.43 -7.78 6.03
C TRP A 231 3.03 -8.64 4.93
N ASP A 232 3.64 -9.75 5.30
CA ASP A 232 4.12 -10.74 4.36
C ASP A 232 2.98 -11.73 4.05
N ALA A 233 2.54 -11.72 2.80
CA ALA A 233 1.42 -12.54 2.34
C ALA A 233 1.73 -14.05 2.30
N ASP A 234 2.97 -14.47 2.50
CA ASP A 234 3.33 -15.89 2.66
C ASP A 234 2.96 -16.43 4.06
N GLY A 235 2.43 -15.58 4.93
CA GLY A 235 1.98 -15.92 6.28
C GLY A 235 3.11 -15.94 7.31
N SER A 236 4.31 -15.45 6.98
CA SER A 236 5.43 -15.38 7.92
C SER A 236 5.26 -14.25 8.96
N GLY A 237 4.37 -13.28 8.72
CA GLY A 237 4.04 -12.20 9.64
C GLY A 237 4.39 -10.81 9.11
N TYR A 238 4.53 -9.85 10.01
CA TYR A 238 4.93 -8.49 9.66
C TYR A 238 6.42 -8.37 9.47
N THR A 239 6.83 -7.75 8.36
CA THR A 239 8.22 -7.33 8.12
C THR A 239 8.39 -5.86 8.45
N ALA A 240 9.31 -5.54 9.36
CA ALA A 240 9.59 -4.16 9.76
C ALA A 240 10.71 -3.53 8.92
N ARG A 241 10.59 -2.22 8.67
CA ARG A 241 11.64 -1.39 8.06
C ARG A 241 11.79 -0.11 8.88
N GLY A 242 12.90 -0.01 9.61
CA GLY A 242 13.17 1.10 10.53
C GLY A 242 13.65 2.37 9.84
N HIS A 243 13.58 3.48 10.57
CA HIS A 243 14.01 4.80 10.12
C HIS A 243 15.54 4.88 9.93
N ASP A 244 16.29 4.46 10.95
CA ASP A 244 17.76 4.53 10.99
C ASP A 244 18.42 3.22 10.54
N TYR A 245 17.76 2.48 9.70
CA TYR A 245 18.26 1.17 9.30
C TYR A 245 19.43 1.30 8.33
N ASN A 246 20.63 1.02 8.82
CA ASN A 246 21.89 0.96 8.05
C ASN A 246 21.97 -0.28 7.15
N SER A 247 20.87 -0.68 6.52
CA SER A 247 20.89 -1.84 5.62
C SER A 247 21.51 -1.53 4.27
N ASN A 248 21.80 -0.26 3.98
CA ASN A 248 22.18 0.22 2.65
C ASN A 248 21.17 -0.17 1.56
N ALA A 249 19.91 -0.34 1.94
CA ALA A 249 18.83 -0.70 1.03
C ALA A 249 17.77 0.40 1.01
N ALA A 250 17.58 0.99 -0.18
CA ALA A 250 16.45 1.85 -0.46
C ALA A 250 15.15 1.05 -0.41
N VAL A 251 14.18 1.54 0.35
CA VAL A 251 12.84 0.95 0.47
C VAL A 251 11.81 1.86 -0.18
N TYR A 252 10.92 1.27 -0.97
CA TYR A 252 9.87 1.97 -1.69
C TYR A 252 8.53 1.31 -1.39
N PHE A 253 7.46 2.13 -1.29
CA PHE A 253 6.11 1.60 -1.27
C PHE A 253 5.57 1.60 -2.69
N ALA A 254 5.15 0.44 -3.16
CA ALA A 254 4.49 0.29 -4.45
C ALA A 254 3.14 1.04 -4.48
N PRO A 255 2.59 1.35 -5.67
CA PRO A 255 1.27 1.97 -5.79
C PRO A 255 0.19 1.24 -5.01
N GLY A 256 -0.47 1.94 -4.10
CA GLY A 256 -1.53 1.37 -3.25
C GLY A 256 -1.05 0.39 -2.18
N GLN A 257 0.24 0.17 -1.99
CA GLN A 257 0.75 -0.69 -0.92
C GLN A 257 0.42 -0.11 0.44
N ALA A 258 -0.16 -0.94 1.33
CA ALA A 258 -0.45 -0.54 2.70
C ALA A 258 0.50 -1.22 3.70
N PHE A 259 0.65 -0.56 4.85
CA PHE A 259 1.53 -0.98 5.93
C PHE A 259 1.01 -0.43 7.26
N MET A 260 1.41 -1.06 8.35
CA MET A 260 1.11 -0.59 9.70
C MET A 260 2.16 0.40 10.19
N ILE A 261 1.71 1.40 10.93
CA ILE A 261 2.55 2.30 11.73
C ILE A 261 1.94 2.46 13.13
N ALA A 262 2.78 2.65 14.13
CA ALA A 262 2.34 2.90 15.49
C ALA A 262 2.23 4.40 15.76
N SER A 263 1.18 4.83 16.47
CA SER A 263 1.05 6.19 17.03
C SER A 263 1.10 6.14 18.55
N ASP A 264 1.71 7.12 19.18
CA ASP A 264 1.64 7.35 20.63
C ASP A 264 0.65 8.47 21.01
N ASP A 265 0.13 9.21 20.04
CA ASP A 265 -0.83 10.29 20.25
C ASP A 265 -2.26 9.76 20.45
N THR A 266 -2.83 10.06 21.64
CA THR A 266 -4.18 9.64 22.01
C THR A 266 -5.28 10.63 21.56
N SER A 267 -4.88 11.77 21.02
CA SER A 267 -5.80 12.82 20.53
C SER A 267 -6.07 12.69 19.05
N GLY A 268 -5.20 11.97 18.36
CA GLY A 268 -5.19 11.83 16.91
C GLY A 268 -4.40 12.95 16.23
N GLU A 269 -3.61 12.57 15.26
CA GLU A 269 -2.80 13.45 14.44
C GLU A 269 -2.76 12.98 12.98
N ASN A 270 -2.19 13.77 12.09
CA ASN A 270 -2.12 13.41 10.67
C ASN A 270 -0.67 13.13 10.27
N ILE A 271 -0.46 11.99 9.64
CA ILE A 271 0.73 11.74 8.82
C ILE A 271 0.56 12.38 7.44
N THR A 272 1.67 12.59 6.77
CA THR A 272 1.73 13.18 5.43
C THR A 272 2.39 12.24 4.45
N PHE A 273 1.74 12.05 3.31
CA PHE A 273 2.33 11.52 2.08
C PHE A 273 2.61 12.73 1.18
N ALA A 274 3.84 13.21 1.17
CA ALA A 274 4.19 14.38 0.38
C ALA A 274 4.37 14.03 -1.11
N GLU A 275 3.92 14.91 -2.00
CA GLU A 275 4.11 14.77 -3.45
C GLU A 275 5.60 14.54 -3.81
N ALA A 276 6.49 15.21 -3.07
CA ALA A 276 7.94 15.09 -3.26
C ALA A 276 8.52 13.68 -3.03
N MET A 277 7.81 12.81 -2.30
CA MET A 277 8.23 11.42 -2.07
C MET A 277 8.06 10.52 -3.30
N GLN A 278 7.29 10.96 -4.30
CA GLN A 278 6.95 10.14 -5.46
C GLN A 278 8.16 9.88 -6.36
N THR A 279 8.31 8.61 -6.77
CA THR A 279 9.30 8.16 -7.75
C THR A 279 8.67 7.17 -8.73
N VAL A 280 9.10 7.16 -10.01
CA VAL A 280 8.49 6.33 -11.06
C VAL A 280 9.32 5.12 -11.45
N SER A 281 10.58 5.06 -11.09
CA SER A 281 11.50 3.97 -11.48
C SER A 281 12.49 3.72 -10.35
N PRO A 282 12.04 3.13 -9.24
CA PRO A 282 12.92 2.83 -8.13
C PRO A 282 13.97 1.78 -8.52
N SER A 283 15.04 1.69 -7.76
CA SER A 283 16.09 0.69 -7.95
C SER A 283 15.60 -0.75 -7.63
N SER A 284 14.53 -0.87 -6.86
CA SER A 284 13.78 -2.09 -6.63
C SER A 284 12.32 -1.81 -6.97
N SER A 285 11.70 -2.62 -7.82
CA SER A 285 10.33 -2.44 -8.28
C SER A 285 9.33 -3.29 -7.50
N ASP A 286 9.80 -4.26 -6.75
CA ASP A 286 8.98 -5.13 -5.92
C ASP A 286 8.39 -4.37 -4.72
N ASP A 287 7.23 -4.78 -4.24
CA ASP A 287 6.80 -4.34 -2.93
C ASP A 287 7.70 -4.98 -1.86
N PHE A 288 8.04 -4.23 -0.80
CA PHE A 288 8.97 -4.72 0.23
C PHE A 288 8.41 -5.88 1.07
N ILE A 289 7.19 -6.29 0.81
CA ILE A 289 6.48 -7.36 1.51
C ILE A 289 6.84 -8.73 0.93
N SER A 290 7.08 -8.79 -0.39
CA SER A 290 7.51 -10.02 -1.07
C SER A 290 9.03 -10.17 -1.16
N GLY A 291 9.79 -9.36 -0.43
CA GLY A 291 11.25 -9.40 -0.45
C GLY A 291 11.79 -10.78 -0.12
N ASP A 292 12.84 -11.19 -0.86
CA ASP A 292 13.61 -12.40 -0.63
C ASP A 292 13.82 -12.62 0.87
N ALA A 293 13.30 -13.72 1.38
CA ALA A 293 13.56 -14.14 2.74
C ALA A 293 15.07 -14.30 2.90
N MET A 294 15.74 -13.30 3.45
CA MET A 294 17.07 -13.53 3.97
C MET A 294 16.91 -14.67 4.98
N GLU A 295 17.63 -15.76 4.81
CA GLU A 295 17.65 -16.87 5.76
C GLU A 295 18.22 -16.36 7.09
N ASN A 296 17.41 -15.68 7.86
CA ASN A 296 17.76 -15.20 9.18
C ASN A 296 17.48 -16.32 10.19
N MET A 297 18.39 -16.50 11.13
CA MET A 297 18.15 -17.43 12.22
C MET A 297 17.02 -16.87 13.10
N GLU A 298 15.98 -17.68 13.32
CA GLU A 298 14.82 -17.32 14.12
C GLU A 298 14.63 -18.29 15.28
N ILE A 299 14.25 -17.77 16.44
CA ILE A 299 13.92 -18.57 17.64
C ILE A 299 12.50 -18.25 18.07
N PHE A 300 11.65 -19.27 18.10
CA PHE A 300 10.33 -19.17 18.71
C PHE A 300 10.37 -19.71 20.13
N LEU A 301 10.14 -18.86 21.11
CA LEU A 301 9.96 -19.25 22.52
C LEU A 301 8.45 -19.37 22.77
N ARG A 302 7.98 -20.59 23.07
CA ARG A 302 6.56 -20.84 23.30
C ARG A 302 6.34 -21.37 24.71
N LEU A 303 5.42 -20.74 25.41
CA LEU A 303 4.99 -21.16 26.75
C LEU A 303 3.70 -21.97 26.64
N TYR A 304 3.73 -23.19 27.11
CA TYR A 304 2.56 -24.07 27.15
C TYR A 304 2.13 -24.37 28.59
N ASN A 305 0.81 -24.47 28.78
CA ASN A 305 0.22 -25.11 29.95
C ASN A 305 -0.38 -26.44 29.47
N TYR A 306 0.32 -27.55 29.72
CA TYR A 306 0.09 -28.84 29.07
C TYR A 306 0.18 -28.71 27.54
N ASP A 307 -0.91 -28.87 26.80
CA ASP A 307 -0.95 -28.78 25.34
C ASP A 307 -1.54 -27.44 24.85
N GLU A 308 -1.88 -26.52 25.76
CA GLU A 308 -2.43 -25.21 25.44
C GLU A 308 -1.30 -24.16 25.36
N LEU A 309 -1.15 -23.51 24.19
CA LEU A 309 -0.23 -22.39 24.02
C LEU A 309 -0.76 -21.19 24.81
N ILE A 310 0.02 -20.70 25.79
CA ILE A 310 -0.33 -19.54 26.58
C ILE A 310 0.22 -18.27 25.92
N GLU A 311 1.49 -18.33 25.47
CA GLU A 311 2.20 -17.17 24.93
C GLU A 311 3.35 -17.63 24.05
N ASP A 312 3.69 -16.83 23.04
CA ASP A 312 4.90 -17.03 22.26
C ASP A 312 5.68 -15.72 22.08
N THR A 313 6.98 -15.85 21.89
CA THR A 313 7.87 -14.75 21.55
C THR A 313 8.74 -15.19 20.38
N HIS A 314 8.81 -14.35 19.38
CA HIS A 314 9.60 -14.57 18.17
C HIS A 314 10.85 -13.69 18.21
N ILE A 315 12.03 -14.31 18.16
CA ILE A 315 13.32 -13.64 18.15
C ILE A 315 13.96 -13.85 16.78
N LYS A 316 14.16 -12.78 16.03
CA LYS A 316 14.88 -12.78 14.74
C LYS A 316 16.29 -12.28 14.95
N PHE A 317 17.25 -12.94 14.33
CA PHE A 317 18.64 -12.51 14.29
C PHE A 317 18.94 -11.96 12.91
N GLN A 318 19.30 -10.70 12.83
CA GLN A 318 19.69 -10.04 11.58
C GLN A 318 21.07 -9.41 11.74
N ASP A 319 21.78 -9.29 10.63
CA ASP A 319 23.03 -8.55 10.62
C ASP A 319 22.77 -7.07 11.00
N ASN A 320 23.69 -6.49 11.75
CA ASN A 320 23.65 -5.09 12.23
C ASN A 320 22.63 -4.75 13.33
N MET A 321 22.03 -5.73 14.00
CA MET A 321 21.23 -5.47 15.20
C MET A 321 22.10 -5.13 16.42
N THR A 322 21.57 -4.30 17.32
CA THR A 322 22.24 -3.94 18.58
C THR A 322 21.83 -4.88 19.73
N LEU A 323 22.44 -4.73 20.90
CA LEU A 323 22.00 -5.40 22.14
C LEU A 323 20.93 -4.61 22.90
N GLY A 324 20.37 -3.55 22.31
CA GLY A 324 19.29 -2.74 22.83
C GLY A 324 18.02 -2.94 22.03
N LEU A 325 17.02 -2.10 22.30
CA LEU A 325 15.81 -2.04 21.49
C LEU A 325 16.15 -1.41 20.14
N ASP A 326 16.02 -2.17 19.07
CA ASP A 326 16.19 -1.71 17.70
C ASP A 326 14.81 -1.40 17.11
N PRO A 327 14.41 -0.11 16.97
CA PRO A 327 13.10 0.27 16.46
C PRO A 327 12.82 -0.34 15.09
N GLY A 328 11.67 -0.99 14.96
CA GLY A 328 11.29 -1.69 13.74
C GLY A 328 11.72 -3.15 13.67
N TYR A 329 12.52 -3.65 14.65
CA TYR A 329 12.98 -5.03 14.70
C TYR A 329 12.61 -5.72 16.01
N ASP A 330 12.72 -5.02 17.13
CA ASP A 330 12.32 -5.56 18.42
C ASP A 330 10.85 -5.20 18.66
N LEU A 331 10.00 -6.19 18.62
CA LEU A 331 8.60 -6.07 19.01
C LEU A 331 8.52 -6.26 20.54
N GLY A 332 8.14 -5.20 21.23
CA GLY A 332 7.91 -5.22 22.68
C GLY A 332 6.53 -5.77 23.03
#